data_84014dc0f05a0f852b615b3f544238ba
#
_entry.id   84014dc0f05a0f852b615b3f544238ba
#
_cell.length_a   1.000
_cell.length_b   1.000
_cell.length_c   1.000
_cell.angle_alpha   90.00
_cell.angle_beta   90.00
_cell.angle_gamma   90.00
#
_symmetry.space_group_name_H-M   'P 1'
#
loop_
_entity.id
_entity.type
_entity.pdbx_description
1 polymer ?
#
loop_
_entity_poly.entity_id
_entity_poly.type
_entity_poly.pdbx_seq_one_letter_code
_entity_poly.pdbx_strand_id
1 'polypeptide(L)'
;MKRIVRTAGLSIAAVSLMAGATACGSGGSGGSGGSDDSGTGGGAGFDPIAALRTAEKSTDGADSAKVESTTTMGSVMSMTADGVLAWGDGLTGNLIITYTGGTMADTMRQMGSTSMEARYLPDAYYAKMGDTFAEQSGGKHWIKYAYDDLETLGGGSGAYLKDQMQNTTPNQSVKLLLASGDVRKVGEETVRGQETTHYSGRVDVADLAEKNSSLSRSQLDDLKKTLDQAGVTTETVDIWVDDQDLLVKKVEKGETTAGAYSQTAYYSDYGTDVSVEEPPAADTADFTELVKQ
;
A
#
# COMPACT_ATOMS: atom_id res chain seq x y z
N MET A 1 7.33 -27.03 -38.60
CA MET A 1 8.15 -26.35 -37.61
C MET A 1 7.18 -25.69 -36.64
N LYS A 2 6.97 -26.29 -35.45
CA LYS A 2 6.08 -25.74 -34.41
C LYS A 2 6.87 -24.69 -33.63
N ARG A 3 6.50 -23.42 -33.75
CA ARG A 3 7.00 -22.35 -32.90
C ARG A 3 6.36 -22.51 -31.53
N ILE A 4 7.19 -22.80 -30.54
CA ILE A 4 6.83 -22.76 -29.12
C ILE A 4 6.82 -21.28 -28.76
N VAL A 5 5.63 -20.70 -28.64
CA VAL A 5 5.44 -19.40 -28.02
C VAL A 5 5.59 -19.63 -26.52
N ARG A 6 6.73 -19.21 -25.97
CA ARG A 6 6.91 -19.11 -24.51
C ARG A 6 6.09 -17.91 -24.08
N THR A 7 4.96 -18.17 -23.47
CA THR A 7 4.21 -17.20 -22.69
C THR A 7 5.12 -16.73 -21.55
N ALA A 8 5.70 -15.55 -21.71
CA ALA A 8 6.27 -14.81 -20.59
C ALA A 8 5.07 -14.34 -19.76
N GLY A 9 4.78 -15.06 -18.68
CA GLY A 9 3.81 -14.62 -17.71
C GLY A 9 4.28 -13.28 -17.13
N LEU A 10 3.53 -12.22 -17.42
CA LEU A 10 3.67 -10.94 -16.72
C LEU A 10 3.27 -11.16 -15.26
N SER A 11 4.24 -11.51 -14.43
CA SER A 11 4.07 -11.47 -12.98
C SER A 11 4.16 -10.00 -12.57
N ILE A 12 3.05 -9.32 -12.56
CA ILE A 12 2.94 -7.99 -11.94
C ILE A 12 2.94 -8.25 -10.43
N ALA A 13 4.13 -8.19 -9.84
CA ALA A 13 4.26 -8.11 -8.41
C ALA A 13 3.95 -6.68 -7.96
N ALA A 14 2.67 -6.35 -7.93
CA ALA A 14 2.21 -5.23 -7.12
C ALA A 14 2.21 -5.73 -5.67
N VAL A 15 3.37 -5.67 -5.04
CA VAL A 15 3.47 -5.88 -3.58
C VAL A 15 3.27 -4.53 -2.94
N SER A 16 2.01 -4.15 -2.82
CA SER A 16 1.58 -3.18 -1.81
C SER A 16 0.87 -4.01 -0.76
N LEU A 17 1.58 -4.39 0.29
CA LEU A 17 0.98 -5.05 1.44
C LEU A 17 0.13 -4.04 2.19
N MET A 18 -1.14 -4.36 2.35
CA MET A 18 -1.91 -4.25 3.59
C MET A 18 -3.32 -3.70 3.50
N ALA A 19 -4.22 -4.54 4.01
CA ALA A 19 -5.63 -4.33 4.12
C ALA A 19 -6.02 -3.42 5.28
N GLY A 20 -6.96 -2.55 5.09
CA GLY A 20 -7.67 -1.89 6.17
C GLY A 20 -9.15 -2.16 6.05
N ALA A 21 -9.78 -2.70 7.08
CA ALA A 21 -11.22 -2.75 7.14
C ALA A 21 -11.76 -2.17 8.43
N THR A 22 -12.80 -1.40 8.28
CA THR A 22 -13.61 -0.87 9.36
C THR A 22 -14.62 -1.89 9.84
N ALA A 23 -14.63 -2.20 11.16
CA ALA A 23 -15.80 -2.81 11.78
C ALA A 23 -16.07 -2.12 13.12
N CYS A 24 -17.17 -1.36 13.17
CA CYS A 24 -17.84 -1.00 14.41
C CYS A 24 -18.60 -2.21 14.95
N GLY A 25 -18.33 -2.61 16.20
CA GLY A 25 -19.10 -3.63 16.90
C GLY A 25 -19.01 -3.41 18.40
N SER A 26 -20.11 -2.91 18.96
CA SER A 26 -20.30 -2.64 20.38
C SER A 26 -20.53 -3.89 21.21
N GLY A 27 -20.07 -3.89 22.47
CA GLY A 27 -20.82 -4.50 23.58
C GLY A 27 -20.10 -5.52 24.44
N GLY A 28 -20.04 -5.22 25.76
CA GLY A 28 -20.22 -6.24 26.76
C GLY A 28 -19.14 -6.34 27.84
N SER A 29 -19.40 -5.63 28.90
CA SER A 29 -18.95 -5.69 30.30
C SER A 29 -18.51 -7.04 30.88
N GLY A 30 -17.57 -6.94 31.81
CA GLY A 30 -17.62 -7.65 33.08
C GLY A 30 -16.34 -8.35 33.51
N GLY A 31 -15.82 -7.97 34.71
CA GLY A 31 -15.13 -8.90 35.59
C GLY A 31 -13.79 -8.44 36.19
N SER A 32 -13.89 -7.93 37.38
CA SER A 32 -12.87 -7.53 38.33
C SER A 32 -11.81 -8.60 38.67
N GLY A 33 -10.61 -8.12 39.03
CA GLY A 33 -9.58 -8.89 39.72
C GLY A 33 -8.35 -8.01 39.96
N GLY A 34 -8.23 -7.41 41.14
CA GLY A 34 -7.14 -6.53 41.48
C GLY A 34 -5.85 -7.25 41.83
N SER A 35 -4.76 -6.52 41.74
CA SER A 35 -3.62 -6.58 42.65
C SER A 35 -2.81 -5.31 42.49
N ASP A 36 -2.60 -4.66 43.61
CA ASP A 36 -1.78 -3.47 43.82
C ASP A 36 -0.32 -3.68 43.40
N ASP A 37 0.25 -2.71 42.72
CA ASP A 37 1.62 -2.29 43.02
C ASP A 37 1.77 -0.78 42.82
N SER A 38 2.23 -0.16 43.92
CA SER A 38 2.39 1.27 44.10
C SER A 38 3.65 1.75 43.41
N GLY A 39 3.51 2.54 42.35
CA GLY A 39 4.60 3.30 41.73
C GLY A 39 4.17 4.73 41.48
N THR A 40 4.48 5.61 42.41
CA THR A 40 4.24 7.06 42.39
C THR A 40 4.95 7.72 41.20
N GLY A 41 4.19 8.37 40.32
CA GLY A 41 4.73 9.22 39.28
C GLY A 41 3.58 9.84 38.48
N GLY A 42 2.98 10.92 39.00
CA GLY A 42 1.90 11.64 38.34
C GLY A 42 2.40 12.41 37.11
N GLY A 43 2.23 11.83 35.94
CA GLY A 43 2.16 12.48 34.66
C GLY A 43 0.90 11.93 33.99
N ALA A 44 0.10 12.76 33.33
CA ALA A 44 -0.98 12.30 32.50
C ALA A 44 -0.39 11.28 31.51
N GLY A 45 -0.75 10.00 31.70
CA GLY A 45 -0.13 8.91 30.94
C GLY A 45 -0.31 9.16 29.46
N PHE A 46 0.79 9.32 28.73
CA PHE A 46 0.79 9.42 27.29
C PHE A 46 0.26 8.09 26.72
N ASP A 47 -0.87 8.14 26.06
CA ASP A 47 -1.48 6.98 25.39
C ASP A 47 -1.12 7.00 23.90
N PRO A 48 -0.18 6.16 23.44
CA PRO A 48 0.23 6.13 22.03
C PRO A 48 -0.88 5.69 21.08
N ILE A 49 -1.83 4.88 21.56
CA ILE A 49 -3.00 4.46 20.76
C ILE A 49 -3.94 5.66 20.54
N ALA A 50 -4.21 6.45 21.58
CA ALA A 50 -5.04 7.63 21.47
C ALA A 50 -4.41 8.68 20.53
N ALA A 51 -3.09 8.89 20.64
CA ALA A 51 -2.36 9.79 19.74
C ALA A 51 -2.41 9.34 18.29
N LEU A 52 -2.18 8.05 18.00
CA LEU A 52 -2.28 7.52 16.64
C LEU A 52 -3.70 7.57 16.07
N ARG A 53 -4.75 7.41 16.89
CA ARG A 53 -6.13 7.61 16.43
C ARG A 53 -6.41 9.05 16.03
N THR A 54 -5.81 10.00 16.73
CA THR A 54 -5.89 11.43 16.35
C THR A 54 -5.19 11.64 15.02
N ALA A 55 -3.99 11.10 14.85
CA ALA A 55 -3.22 11.20 13.63
C ALA A 55 -3.94 10.51 12.43
N GLU A 56 -4.57 9.37 12.65
CA GLU A 56 -5.42 8.72 11.65
C GLU A 56 -6.51 9.67 11.17
N LYS A 57 -7.26 10.26 12.11
CA LYS A 57 -8.38 11.14 11.79
C LYS A 57 -7.91 12.43 11.09
N SER A 58 -6.83 13.04 11.55
CA SER A 58 -6.29 14.28 10.97
C SER A 58 -5.77 14.04 9.56
N THR A 59 -5.02 12.96 9.35
CA THR A 59 -4.50 12.56 8.04
C THR A 59 -5.64 12.17 7.08
N ASP A 60 -6.67 11.47 7.55
CA ASP A 60 -7.85 11.14 6.74
C ASP A 60 -8.59 12.38 6.27
N GLY A 61 -8.82 13.33 7.18
CA GLY A 61 -9.53 14.57 6.90
C GLY A 61 -8.74 15.61 6.07
N ALA A 62 -7.48 15.34 5.77
CA ALA A 62 -6.67 16.18 4.88
C ALA A 62 -6.92 15.89 3.39
N ASP A 63 -7.59 14.76 3.08
CA ASP A 63 -8.11 14.35 1.78
C ASP A 63 -7.07 14.16 0.66
N SER A 64 -5.88 14.74 0.75
CA SER A 64 -4.82 14.64 -0.26
C SER A 64 -3.44 14.97 0.30
N ALA A 65 -2.39 14.50 -0.39
CA ALA A 65 -1.01 14.88 -0.11
C ALA A 65 -0.10 14.62 -1.32
N LYS A 66 1.05 15.27 -1.30
CA LYS A 66 2.22 14.86 -2.08
C LYS A 66 2.88 13.65 -1.42
N VAL A 67 3.28 12.69 -2.25
CA VAL A 67 3.87 11.42 -1.81
C VAL A 67 5.21 11.20 -2.50
N GLU A 68 6.23 10.86 -1.72
CA GLU A 68 7.51 10.36 -2.21
C GLU A 68 7.80 9.03 -1.51
N SER A 69 8.03 7.96 -2.27
CA SER A 69 8.31 6.67 -1.66
C SER A 69 9.47 5.93 -2.31
N THR A 70 10.09 5.05 -1.53
CA THR A 70 11.08 4.08 -1.98
C THR A 70 10.70 2.72 -1.46
N THR A 71 10.66 1.73 -2.35
CA THR A 71 10.37 0.33 -2.01
C THR A 71 11.50 -0.56 -2.49
N THR A 72 11.91 -1.51 -1.65
CA THR A 72 12.89 -2.55 -2.00
C THR A 72 12.38 -3.93 -1.58
N MET A 73 12.66 -4.95 -2.37
CA MET A 73 12.35 -6.34 -2.07
C MET A 73 13.46 -7.26 -2.59
N GLY A 74 14.39 -7.57 -1.71
CA GLY A 74 15.55 -8.42 -2.02
C GLY A 74 16.25 -8.01 -3.32
N SER A 75 16.52 -9.00 -4.18
CA SER A 75 17.07 -8.78 -5.52
C SER A 75 16.01 -8.61 -6.62
N VAL A 76 14.73 -8.70 -6.26
CA VAL A 76 13.61 -8.68 -7.22
C VAL A 76 13.29 -7.26 -7.66
N MET A 77 13.20 -6.33 -6.69
CA MET A 77 12.69 -4.99 -6.98
C MET A 77 13.34 -3.92 -6.11
N SER A 78 13.68 -2.83 -6.76
CA SER A 78 13.91 -1.53 -6.11
C SER A 78 13.23 -0.48 -6.97
N MET A 79 12.38 0.36 -6.35
CA MET A 79 11.65 1.40 -7.06
C MET A 79 11.45 2.64 -6.20
N THR A 80 11.24 3.77 -6.87
CA THR A 80 10.75 5.01 -6.26
C THR A 80 9.41 5.38 -6.88
N ALA A 81 8.56 6.05 -6.12
CA ALA A 81 7.35 6.67 -6.63
C ALA A 81 7.25 8.11 -6.09
N ASP A 82 6.89 9.03 -6.95
CA ASP A 82 6.76 10.47 -6.66
C ASP A 82 5.52 11.03 -7.33
N GLY A 83 4.72 11.81 -6.61
CA GLY A 83 3.54 12.46 -7.14
C GLY A 83 2.53 12.89 -6.09
N VAL A 84 1.25 12.87 -6.44
CA VAL A 84 0.15 13.32 -5.59
C VAL A 84 -0.96 12.27 -5.53
N LEU A 85 -1.55 12.11 -4.35
CA LEU A 85 -2.71 11.25 -4.11
C LEU A 85 -3.79 12.03 -3.36
N ALA A 86 -5.05 11.76 -3.69
CA ALA A 86 -6.22 12.18 -2.94
C ALA A 86 -7.08 10.95 -2.61
N TRP A 87 -7.77 10.97 -1.45
CA TRP A 87 -8.53 9.84 -0.91
C TRP A 87 -9.91 10.20 -0.34
N GLY A 88 -10.30 11.48 -0.35
CA GLY A 88 -11.58 11.92 0.22
C GLY A 88 -12.81 11.30 -0.45
N ASP A 89 -12.84 11.29 -1.79
CA ASP A 89 -13.94 10.73 -2.60
C ASP A 89 -13.51 9.47 -3.40
N GLY A 90 -12.71 8.60 -2.79
CA GLY A 90 -12.05 7.49 -3.45
C GLY A 90 -10.64 7.85 -3.91
N LEU A 91 -9.81 6.83 -4.13
CA LEU A 91 -8.41 7.05 -4.48
C LEU A 91 -8.27 7.64 -5.89
N THR A 92 -7.71 8.84 -5.96
CA THR A 92 -7.28 9.48 -7.21
C THR A 92 -5.84 9.96 -7.08
N GLY A 93 -5.10 10.00 -8.18
CA GLY A 93 -3.73 10.49 -8.13
C GLY A 93 -2.91 10.21 -9.37
N ASN A 94 -1.75 10.82 -9.42
CA ASN A 94 -0.76 10.62 -10.46
C ASN A 94 0.60 10.41 -9.80
N LEU A 95 1.24 9.28 -10.08
CA LEU A 95 2.59 8.96 -9.61
C LEU A 95 3.51 8.68 -10.79
N ILE A 96 4.74 9.12 -10.69
CA ILE A 96 5.83 8.62 -11.53
C ILE A 96 6.55 7.53 -10.75
N ILE A 97 6.48 6.30 -11.25
CA ILE A 97 7.12 5.13 -10.66
C ILE A 97 8.37 4.82 -11.46
N THR A 98 9.53 4.74 -10.80
CA THR A 98 10.80 4.41 -11.43
C THR A 98 11.41 3.16 -10.80
N TYR A 99 11.60 2.12 -11.59
CA TYR A 99 12.30 0.92 -11.18
C TYR A 99 13.81 1.16 -11.24
N THR A 100 14.45 1.24 -10.06
CA THR A 100 15.85 1.62 -9.91
C THR A 100 16.78 0.42 -9.85
N GLY A 101 16.26 -0.79 -9.56
CA GLY A 101 17.08 -1.99 -9.45
C GLY A 101 16.26 -3.28 -9.38
N GLY A 102 16.97 -4.41 -9.36
CA GLY A 102 16.42 -5.74 -9.32
C GLY A 102 15.96 -6.26 -10.69
N THR A 103 15.51 -7.52 -10.71
CA THR A 103 15.06 -8.19 -11.95
C THR A 103 13.87 -7.49 -12.61
N MET A 104 13.07 -6.76 -11.81
CA MET A 104 11.95 -5.98 -12.33
C MET A 104 12.45 -4.79 -13.18
N ALA A 105 13.49 -4.09 -12.75
CA ALA A 105 14.09 -2.99 -13.53
C ALA A 105 14.67 -3.51 -14.86
N ASP A 106 15.24 -4.73 -14.87
CA ASP A 106 15.74 -5.35 -16.10
C ASP A 106 14.59 -5.66 -17.07
N THR A 107 13.48 -6.18 -16.55
CA THR A 107 12.26 -6.43 -17.33
C THR A 107 11.69 -5.13 -17.92
N MET A 108 11.60 -4.09 -17.09
CA MET A 108 11.08 -2.78 -17.53
C MET A 108 11.96 -2.16 -18.62
N ARG A 109 13.30 -2.29 -18.52
CA ARG A 109 14.22 -1.86 -19.60
C ARG A 109 13.97 -2.59 -20.91
N GLN A 110 13.67 -3.88 -20.86
CA GLN A 110 13.31 -4.66 -22.05
C GLN A 110 11.99 -4.19 -22.68
N MET A 111 11.07 -3.64 -21.90
CA MET A 111 9.83 -3.04 -22.36
C MET A 111 9.97 -1.56 -22.79
N GLY A 112 11.20 -1.04 -22.78
CA GLY A 112 11.52 0.26 -23.33
C GLY A 112 11.62 1.42 -22.33
N SER A 113 11.27 1.21 -21.04
CA SER A 113 11.40 2.24 -20.02
C SER A 113 11.50 1.65 -18.62
N THR A 114 12.32 2.22 -17.75
CA THR A 114 12.31 1.91 -16.31
C THR A 114 11.39 2.82 -15.51
N SER A 115 10.83 3.85 -16.15
CA SER A 115 9.90 4.78 -15.52
C SER A 115 8.54 4.68 -16.19
N MET A 116 7.48 4.74 -15.40
CA MET A 116 6.11 4.73 -15.86
C MET A 116 5.28 5.77 -15.11
N GLU A 117 4.33 6.38 -15.82
CA GLU A 117 3.28 7.20 -15.21
C GLU A 117 2.14 6.28 -14.77
N ALA A 118 1.71 6.42 -13.53
CA ALA A 118 0.61 5.69 -12.93
C ALA A 118 -0.52 6.66 -12.58
N ARG A 119 -1.73 6.41 -13.07
CA ARG A 119 -2.92 7.20 -12.73
C ARG A 119 -3.90 6.35 -11.96
N TYR A 120 -4.31 6.86 -10.82
CA TYR A 120 -5.36 6.29 -9.99
C TYR A 120 -6.65 7.06 -10.25
N LEU A 121 -7.72 6.35 -10.56
CA LEU A 121 -9.08 6.86 -10.67
C LEU A 121 -10.02 5.97 -9.84
N PRO A 122 -11.21 6.40 -9.46
CA PRO A 122 -12.08 5.65 -8.55
C PRO A 122 -12.47 4.24 -9.05
N ASP A 123 -12.48 4.03 -10.38
CA ASP A 123 -12.91 2.79 -11.03
C ASP A 123 -11.77 1.98 -11.68
N ALA A 124 -10.60 2.59 -11.87
CA ALA A 124 -9.49 1.95 -12.56
C ALA A 124 -8.12 2.54 -12.21
N TYR A 125 -7.11 1.70 -12.33
CA TYR A 125 -5.71 2.07 -12.35
C TYR A 125 -5.20 2.05 -13.79
N TYR A 126 -4.39 3.05 -14.15
CA TYR A 126 -3.78 3.14 -15.48
C TYR A 126 -2.27 3.21 -15.36
N ALA A 127 -1.57 2.41 -16.17
CA ALA A 127 -0.11 2.40 -16.25
C ALA A 127 0.36 2.77 -17.65
N LYS A 128 1.20 3.80 -17.79
CA LYS A 128 1.82 4.17 -19.06
C LYS A 128 3.09 3.38 -19.28
N MET A 129 3.10 2.58 -20.31
CA MET A 129 4.22 1.73 -20.68
C MET A 129 5.11 2.41 -21.73
N GLY A 130 6.31 1.85 -21.95
CA GLY A 130 7.24 2.35 -22.97
C GLY A 130 6.86 1.98 -24.41
N ASP A 131 7.57 2.56 -25.39
CA ASP A 131 7.32 2.39 -26.83
C ASP A 131 7.39 0.92 -27.28
N THR A 132 8.32 0.13 -26.73
CA THR A 132 8.43 -1.31 -27.04
C THR A 132 7.16 -2.08 -26.68
N PHE A 133 6.49 -1.71 -25.59
CA PHE A 133 5.17 -2.27 -25.25
C PHE A 133 4.12 -1.81 -26.26
N ALA A 134 4.11 -0.54 -26.65
CA ALA A 134 3.16 0.00 -27.63
C ALA A 134 3.27 -0.70 -28.99
N GLU A 135 4.47 -1.01 -29.45
CA GLU A 135 4.67 -1.80 -30.69
C GLU A 135 4.00 -3.19 -30.64
N GLN A 136 3.92 -3.81 -29.45
CA GLN A 136 3.34 -5.12 -29.24
C GLN A 136 1.84 -5.08 -28.91
N SER A 137 1.33 -3.94 -28.50
CA SER A 137 -0.06 -3.72 -28.06
C SER A 137 -0.91 -2.93 -29.08
N GLY A 138 -0.50 -2.91 -30.35
CA GLY A 138 -1.25 -2.23 -31.41
C GLY A 138 -1.12 -0.71 -31.35
N GLY A 139 -0.01 -0.19 -30.87
CA GLY A 139 0.29 1.24 -30.76
C GLY A 139 -0.24 1.93 -29.51
N LYS A 140 -0.70 1.16 -28.53
CA LYS A 140 -1.28 1.67 -27.28
C LYS A 140 -0.21 1.73 -26.19
N HIS A 141 -0.07 2.89 -25.55
CA HIS A 141 0.93 3.10 -24.47
C HIS A 141 0.36 2.86 -23.07
N TRP A 142 -0.95 2.94 -22.89
CA TRP A 142 -1.58 2.79 -21.58
C TRP A 142 -2.22 1.41 -21.42
N ILE A 143 -2.12 0.87 -20.21
CA ILE A 143 -2.89 -0.31 -19.78
C ILE A 143 -3.90 0.17 -18.73
N LYS A 144 -5.18 -0.15 -18.96
CA LYS A 144 -6.26 0.02 -17.98
C LYS A 144 -6.46 -1.26 -17.19
N TYR A 145 -6.44 -1.15 -15.88
CA TYR A 145 -6.81 -2.19 -14.92
C TYR A 145 -8.12 -1.76 -14.26
N ALA A 146 -9.26 -2.16 -14.81
CA ALA A 146 -10.54 -1.91 -14.17
C ALA A 146 -10.65 -2.74 -12.89
N TYR A 147 -11.01 -2.11 -11.77
CA TYR A 147 -11.01 -2.77 -10.46
C TYR A 147 -11.99 -3.95 -10.39
N ASP A 148 -13.14 -3.86 -11.06
CA ASP A 148 -14.11 -4.94 -11.11
C ASP A 148 -13.62 -6.16 -11.89
N ASP A 149 -12.80 -5.93 -12.92
CA ASP A 149 -12.21 -7.00 -13.72
C ASP A 149 -11.08 -7.73 -12.97
N LEU A 150 -10.30 -7.02 -12.16
CA LEU A 150 -9.26 -7.64 -11.31
C LEU A 150 -9.87 -8.67 -10.35
N GLU A 151 -11.00 -8.36 -9.75
CA GLU A 151 -11.72 -9.27 -8.84
C GLU A 151 -12.15 -10.57 -9.56
N THR A 152 -12.65 -10.45 -10.79
CA THR A 152 -13.14 -11.60 -11.55
C THR A 152 -12.04 -12.50 -12.11
N LEU A 153 -10.89 -11.92 -12.47
CA LEU A 153 -9.76 -12.65 -13.07
C LEU A 153 -8.90 -13.41 -12.06
N GLY A 154 -8.76 -12.87 -10.85
CA GLY A 154 -7.81 -13.33 -9.86
C GLY A 154 -8.40 -14.11 -8.67
N GLY A 155 -9.71 -14.29 -8.58
CA GLY A 155 -10.34 -14.86 -7.38
C GLY A 155 -9.94 -14.10 -6.11
N GLY A 156 -9.51 -14.80 -5.05
CA GLY A 156 -9.07 -14.16 -3.80
C GLY A 156 -7.88 -13.22 -3.96
N SER A 157 -6.93 -13.58 -4.81
CA SER A 157 -5.76 -12.72 -5.10
C SER A 157 -6.15 -11.47 -5.89
N GLY A 158 -7.14 -11.56 -6.79
CA GLY A 158 -7.63 -10.42 -7.56
C GLY A 158 -8.42 -9.44 -6.70
N ALA A 159 -9.29 -9.94 -5.82
CA ALA A 159 -10.01 -9.12 -4.85
C ALA A 159 -9.03 -8.39 -3.90
N TYR A 160 -7.98 -9.08 -3.45
CA TYR A 160 -6.93 -8.49 -2.64
C TYR A 160 -6.16 -7.39 -3.39
N LEU A 161 -5.81 -7.62 -4.66
CA LEU A 161 -5.12 -6.62 -5.48
C LEU A 161 -5.99 -5.38 -5.70
N LYS A 162 -7.29 -5.55 -5.97
CA LYS A 162 -8.27 -4.47 -6.05
C LYS A 162 -8.28 -3.65 -4.75
N ASP A 163 -8.44 -4.33 -3.61
CA ASP A 163 -8.46 -3.69 -2.30
C ASP A 163 -7.17 -2.88 -2.04
N GLN A 164 -6.01 -3.46 -2.35
CA GLN A 164 -4.72 -2.79 -2.24
C GLN A 164 -4.63 -1.53 -3.12
N MET A 165 -5.05 -1.62 -4.37
CA MET A 165 -5.01 -0.48 -5.30
C MET A 165 -5.95 0.64 -4.89
N GLN A 166 -7.14 0.32 -4.35
CA GLN A 166 -8.13 1.31 -3.93
C GLN A 166 -7.81 1.94 -2.57
N ASN A 167 -7.03 1.25 -1.72
CA ASN A 167 -6.73 1.67 -0.34
C ASN A 167 -5.28 2.10 -0.13
N THR A 168 -4.54 2.45 -1.18
CA THR A 168 -3.17 2.98 -1.08
C THR A 168 -3.18 4.41 -0.51
N THR A 169 -3.61 4.55 0.75
CA THR A 169 -3.68 5.84 1.45
C THR A 169 -2.61 5.92 2.55
N PRO A 170 -2.20 7.13 2.98
CA PRO A 170 -1.28 7.29 4.11
C PRO A 170 -1.78 6.61 5.38
N ASN A 171 -3.08 6.67 5.62
CA ASN A 171 -3.73 6.15 6.83
C ASN A 171 -3.73 4.63 6.96
N GLN A 172 -3.54 3.91 5.87
CA GLN A 172 -3.57 2.45 5.91
C GLN A 172 -2.57 1.88 6.92
N SER A 173 -1.34 2.36 6.91
CA SER A 173 -0.30 1.88 7.85
C SER A 173 -0.60 2.28 9.29
N VAL A 174 -1.24 3.43 9.50
CA VAL A 174 -1.69 3.85 10.84
C VAL A 174 -2.78 2.92 11.35
N LYS A 175 -3.78 2.58 10.51
CA LYS A 175 -4.85 1.63 10.82
C LYS A 175 -4.30 0.24 11.15
N LEU A 176 -3.30 -0.22 10.39
CA LEU A 176 -2.63 -1.50 10.64
C LEU A 176 -1.94 -1.51 12.00
N LEU A 177 -1.17 -0.49 12.30
CA LEU A 177 -0.48 -0.38 13.57
C LEU A 177 -1.46 -0.31 14.76
N LEU A 178 -2.57 0.43 14.61
CA LEU A 178 -3.65 0.45 15.60
C LEU A 178 -4.32 -0.91 15.78
N ALA A 179 -4.59 -1.62 14.68
CA ALA A 179 -5.25 -2.93 14.69
C ALA A 179 -4.38 -4.03 15.30
N SER A 180 -3.04 -3.92 15.22
CA SER A 180 -2.11 -4.87 15.85
C SER A 180 -2.21 -4.84 17.39
N GLY A 181 -2.53 -3.67 17.95
CA GLY A 181 -2.50 -3.44 19.41
C GLY A 181 -1.08 -3.33 19.99
N ASP A 182 -0.04 -3.55 19.19
CA ASP A 182 1.37 -3.43 19.59
C ASP A 182 1.90 -2.05 19.20
N VAL A 183 1.46 -1.00 19.92
CA VAL A 183 1.85 0.38 19.65
C VAL A 183 2.71 0.92 20.78
N ARG A 184 3.88 1.46 20.44
CA ARG A 184 4.76 2.14 21.39
C ARG A 184 5.26 3.47 20.83
N LYS A 185 5.36 4.49 21.68
CA LYS A 185 6.14 5.70 21.37
C LYS A 185 7.63 5.35 21.47
N VAL A 186 8.38 5.60 20.41
CA VAL A 186 9.83 5.38 20.34
C VAL A 186 10.56 6.62 20.85
N GLY A 187 10.12 7.82 20.44
CA GLY A 187 10.74 9.09 20.79
C GLY A 187 10.25 10.23 19.92
N GLU A 188 10.99 11.31 19.95
CA GLU A 188 10.79 12.48 19.10
C GLU A 188 12.03 12.66 18.23
N GLU A 189 11.82 13.02 16.96
CA GLU A 189 12.89 13.24 16.01
C GLU A 189 12.48 14.19 14.89
N THR A 190 13.45 14.87 14.29
CA THR A 190 13.21 15.78 13.18
C THR A 190 13.25 15.01 11.87
N VAL A 191 12.15 15.02 11.11
CA VAL A 191 12.03 14.42 9.77
C VAL A 191 11.87 15.53 8.73
N ARG A 192 12.83 15.65 7.81
CA ARG A 192 12.81 16.69 6.76
C ARG A 192 12.59 18.13 7.27
N GLY A 193 13.07 18.40 8.48
CA GLY A 193 12.94 19.71 9.12
C GLY A 193 11.66 19.92 9.93
N GLN A 194 10.77 18.92 10.03
CA GLN A 194 9.59 18.92 10.87
C GLN A 194 9.84 18.11 12.14
N GLU A 195 9.49 18.65 13.31
CA GLU A 195 9.50 17.91 14.58
C GLU A 195 8.38 16.87 14.55
N THR A 196 8.70 15.63 14.89
CA THR A 196 7.76 14.53 14.83
C THR A 196 7.85 13.64 16.05
N THR A 197 6.74 12.98 16.38
CA THR A 197 6.71 11.85 17.30
C THR A 197 6.75 10.55 16.53
N HIS A 198 7.71 9.67 16.86
CA HIS A 198 7.89 8.35 16.26
C HIS A 198 7.15 7.28 17.06
N TYR A 199 6.29 6.54 16.36
CA TYR A 199 5.58 5.35 16.85
C TYR A 199 6.05 4.11 16.09
N SER A 200 6.08 2.96 16.77
CA SER A 200 6.48 1.68 16.16
C SER A 200 5.68 0.52 16.76
N GLY A 201 5.48 -0.52 15.96
CA GLY A 201 4.94 -1.79 16.42
C GLY A 201 5.08 -2.89 15.38
N ARG A 202 4.74 -4.12 15.82
CA ARG A 202 4.71 -5.30 14.96
C ARG A 202 3.30 -5.64 14.57
N VAL A 203 3.18 -6.06 13.35
CA VAL A 203 1.92 -6.44 12.72
C VAL A 203 2.02 -7.87 12.24
N ASP A 204 1.14 -8.76 12.68
CA ASP A 204 0.96 -10.07 12.07
C ASP A 204 0.03 -9.92 10.86
N VAL A 205 0.59 -10.16 9.69
CA VAL A 205 -0.10 -9.89 8.41
C VAL A 205 -1.29 -10.82 8.20
N ALA A 206 -1.16 -12.08 8.61
CA ALA A 206 -2.22 -13.07 8.46
C ALA A 206 -3.40 -12.77 9.39
N ASP A 207 -3.11 -12.39 10.65
CA ASP A 207 -4.12 -12.02 11.65
C ASP A 207 -4.90 -10.76 11.24
N LEU A 208 -4.21 -9.79 10.64
CA LEU A 208 -4.85 -8.57 10.15
C LEU A 208 -5.75 -8.82 8.95
N ALA A 209 -5.30 -9.61 8.00
CA ALA A 209 -6.11 -10.00 6.86
C ALA A 209 -7.42 -10.68 7.32
N GLU A 210 -7.36 -11.49 8.38
CA GLU A 210 -8.54 -12.14 8.95
C GLU A 210 -9.48 -11.16 9.66
N LYS A 211 -8.94 -10.22 10.41
CA LYS A 211 -9.73 -9.28 11.24
C LYS A 211 -10.34 -8.12 10.45
N ASN A 212 -9.72 -7.75 9.32
CA ASN A 212 -9.96 -6.48 8.64
C ASN A 212 -10.35 -6.62 7.18
N SER A 213 -10.72 -7.79 6.67
CA SER A 213 -11.07 -7.93 5.27
C SER A 213 -12.57 -8.10 5.03
N SER A 214 -13.07 -7.50 3.94
CA SER A 214 -14.37 -7.80 3.36
C SER A 214 -14.39 -9.15 2.61
N LEU A 215 -13.29 -9.90 2.68
CA LEU A 215 -13.08 -11.16 1.97
C LEU A 215 -13.93 -12.28 2.58
N SER A 216 -14.47 -13.14 1.74
CA SER A 216 -15.09 -14.40 2.16
C SER A 216 -14.03 -15.34 2.76
N ARG A 217 -14.46 -16.35 3.51
CA ARG A 217 -13.54 -17.34 4.10
C ARG A 217 -12.64 -17.99 3.08
N SER A 218 -13.16 -18.36 1.91
CA SER A 218 -12.35 -18.97 0.84
C SER A 218 -11.30 -18.01 0.29
N GLN A 219 -11.63 -16.73 0.14
CA GLN A 219 -10.69 -15.69 -0.28
C GLN A 219 -9.60 -15.43 0.76
N LEU A 220 -9.96 -15.49 2.06
CA LEU A 220 -8.99 -15.40 3.17
C LEU A 220 -8.03 -16.60 3.20
N ASP A 221 -8.54 -17.81 3.00
CA ASP A 221 -7.71 -19.02 2.94
C ASP A 221 -6.73 -18.96 1.76
N ASP A 222 -7.16 -18.49 0.60
CA ASP A 222 -6.31 -18.28 -0.58
C ASP A 222 -5.27 -17.18 -0.33
N LEU A 223 -5.65 -16.09 0.34
CA LEU A 223 -4.74 -15.01 0.70
C LEU A 223 -3.68 -15.50 1.71
N LYS A 224 -4.09 -16.18 2.79
CA LYS A 224 -3.16 -16.77 3.77
C LYS A 224 -2.16 -17.69 3.08
N LYS A 225 -2.62 -18.59 2.21
CA LYS A 225 -1.74 -19.45 1.44
C LYS A 225 -0.76 -18.68 0.55
N THR A 226 -1.19 -17.58 -0.05
CA THR A 226 -0.34 -16.72 -0.87
C THR A 226 0.72 -16.02 -0.01
N LEU A 227 0.34 -15.48 1.16
CA LEU A 227 1.25 -14.85 2.10
C LEU A 227 2.28 -15.85 2.65
N ASP A 228 1.83 -17.04 3.02
CA ASP A 228 2.73 -18.13 3.48
C ASP A 228 3.74 -18.53 2.39
N GLN A 229 3.29 -18.64 1.14
CA GLN A 229 4.17 -18.92 0.00
C GLN A 229 5.16 -17.78 -0.28
N ALA A 230 4.74 -16.55 -0.07
CA ALA A 230 5.59 -15.37 -0.17
C ALA A 230 6.53 -15.21 1.05
N GLY A 231 6.33 -16.00 2.12
CA GLY A 231 7.10 -15.91 3.36
C GLY A 231 6.80 -14.65 4.18
N VAL A 232 5.67 -13.99 3.93
CA VAL A 232 5.25 -12.79 4.64
C VAL A 232 4.46 -13.18 5.88
N THR A 233 5.07 -13.06 7.05
CA THR A 233 4.43 -13.43 8.32
C THR A 233 4.23 -12.25 9.23
N THR A 234 5.27 -11.46 9.44
CA THR A 234 5.22 -10.28 10.31
C THR A 234 5.89 -9.10 9.66
N GLU A 235 5.37 -7.92 9.96
CA GLU A 235 5.90 -6.66 9.51
C GLU A 235 6.13 -5.71 10.70
N THR A 236 7.16 -4.90 10.63
CA THR A 236 7.37 -3.79 11.53
C THR A 236 6.89 -2.53 10.84
N VAL A 237 6.01 -1.79 11.48
CA VAL A 237 5.49 -0.51 11.01
C VAL A 237 5.99 0.60 11.92
N ASP A 238 6.67 1.56 11.32
CA ASP A 238 7.15 2.77 11.96
C ASP A 238 6.45 3.99 11.36
N ILE A 239 5.95 4.89 12.21
CA ILE A 239 5.13 6.05 11.84
C ILE A 239 5.65 7.30 12.55
N TRP A 240 5.80 8.39 11.80
CA TRP A 240 6.19 9.71 12.28
C TRP A 240 5.07 10.71 12.05
N VAL A 241 4.62 11.32 13.12
CA VAL A 241 3.48 12.24 13.15
C VAL A 241 3.98 13.60 13.64
N ASP A 242 3.61 14.68 12.96
CA ASP A 242 3.98 16.05 13.33
C ASP A 242 3.08 16.64 14.46
N ASP A 243 3.29 17.91 14.77
CA ASP A 243 2.53 18.66 15.79
C ASP A 243 1.09 19.01 15.37
N GLN A 244 0.73 18.79 14.08
CA GLN A 244 -0.63 18.93 13.56
C GLN A 244 -1.37 17.59 13.49
N ASP A 245 -0.78 16.54 14.07
CA ASP A 245 -1.27 15.16 14.01
C ASP A 245 -1.31 14.60 12.57
N LEU A 246 -0.46 15.11 11.66
CA LEU A 246 -0.37 14.61 10.30
C LEU A 246 0.79 13.61 10.16
N LEU A 247 0.57 12.57 9.35
CA LEU A 247 1.60 11.58 9.03
C LEU A 247 2.66 12.18 8.10
N VAL A 248 3.89 12.33 8.57
CA VAL A 248 5.02 12.88 7.79
C VAL A 248 5.81 11.79 7.08
N LYS A 249 5.99 10.65 7.76
CA LYS A 249 6.77 9.52 7.24
C LYS A 249 6.22 8.20 7.76
N LYS A 250 6.28 7.18 6.92
CA LYS A 250 6.13 5.78 7.34
C LYS A 250 7.29 4.94 6.86
N VAL A 251 7.60 3.88 7.61
CA VAL A 251 8.51 2.82 7.20
C VAL A 251 7.87 1.47 7.52
N GLU A 252 7.80 0.61 6.54
CA GLU A 252 7.32 -0.77 6.67
C GLU A 252 8.47 -1.70 6.33
N LYS A 253 8.71 -2.72 7.16
CA LYS A 253 9.79 -3.69 6.97
C LYS A 253 9.31 -5.08 7.31
N GLY A 254 9.66 -6.03 6.45
CA GLY A 254 9.36 -7.45 6.65
C GLY A 254 10.34 -8.34 5.89
N GLU A 255 10.16 -9.62 6.07
CA GLU A 255 10.89 -10.64 5.32
C GLU A 255 9.96 -11.33 4.34
N THR A 256 10.50 -11.66 3.18
CA THR A 256 9.81 -12.44 2.15
C THR A 256 10.72 -13.56 1.64
N THR A 257 10.17 -14.52 0.91
CA THR A 257 11.00 -15.55 0.24
C THR A 257 11.94 -14.96 -0.81
N ALA A 258 11.65 -13.75 -1.30
CA ALA A 258 12.51 -13.01 -2.22
C ALA A 258 13.61 -12.18 -1.52
N GLY A 259 13.61 -12.17 -0.19
CA GLY A 259 14.53 -11.39 0.66
C GLY A 259 13.82 -10.29 1.46
N ALA A 260 14.59 -9.46 2.14
CA ALA A 260 14.07 -8.38 2.95
C ALA A 260 13.23 -7.40 2.11
N TYR A 261 12.05 -7.05 2.66
CA TYR A 261 11.18 -6.01 2.15
C TYR A 261 11.32 -4.75 2.99
N SER A 262 11.36 -3.62 2.34
CA SER A 262 11.28 -2.31 3.01
C SER A 262 10.59 -1.30 2.12
N GLN A 263 9.63 -0.57 2.69
CA GLN A 263 9.03 0.60 2.08
C GLN A 263 9.21 1.80 2.99
N THR A 264 9.65 2.92 2.44
CA THR A 264 9.67 4.22 3.11
C THR A 264 8.83 5.18 2.28
N ALA A 265 7.88 5.86 2.91
CA ALA A 265 7.11 6.91 2.26
C ALA A 265 7.15 8.20 3.08
N TYR A 266 7.17 9.33 2.40
CA TYR A 266 7.07 10.67 2.97
C TYR A 266 5.84 11.36 2.41
N TYR A 267 5.17 12.12 3.25
CA TYR A 267 3.97 12.87 2.91
C TYR A 267 4.17 14.34 3.23
N SER A 268 3.73 15.20 2.32
CA SER A 268 3.81 16.66 2.46
C SER A 268 2.70 17.34 1.68
N ASP A 269 2.63 18.66 1.79
CA ASP A 269 1.68 19.47 1.04
C ASP A 269 0.23 18.94 1.14
N TYR A 270 -0.18 18.60 2.36
CA TYR A 270 -1.53 18.13 2.64
C TYR A 270 -2.61 19.12 2.19
N GLY A 271 -3.73 18.62 1.68
CA GLY A 271 -4.80 19.44 1.12
C GLY A 271 -4.49 20.00 -0.28
N THR A 272 -3.46 19.46 -0.98
CA THR A 272 -3.16 19.88 -2.35
C THR A 272 -4.26 19.47 -3.33
N ASP A 273 -4.56 20.31 -4.32
CA ASP A 273 -5.51 19.99 -5.37
C ASP A 273 -4.98 18.84 -6.25
N VAL A 274 -5.79 17.80 -6.42
CA VAL A 274 -5.48 16.65 -7.28
C VAL A 274 -6.52 16.52 -8.37
N SER A 275 -6.09 16.63 -9.62
CA SER A 275 -6.93 16.44 -10.80
C SER A 275 -6.27 15.42 -11.73
N VAL A 276 -6.96 14.33 -12.01
CA VAL A 276 -6.47 13.25 -12.87
C VAL A 276 -7.49 12.96 -13.95
N GLU A 277 -7.04 12.98 -15.20
CA GLU A 277 -7.87 12.64 -16.36
C GLU A 277 -7.58 11.23 -16.83
N GLU A 278 -8.61 10.54 -17.33
CA GLU A 278 -8.40 9.26 -18.03
C GLU A 278 -7.45 9.45 -19.22
N PRO A 279 -6.55 8.49 -19.46
CA PRO A 279 -5.77 8.47 -20.69
C PRO A 279 -6.68 8.35 -21.91
N PRO A 280 -6.24 8.83 -23.11
CA PRO A 280 -7.02 8.72 -24.33
C PRO A 280 -7.39 7.25 -24.62
N ALA A 281 -8.67 6.97 -24.85
CA ALA A 281 -9.16 5.60 -25.10
C ALA A 281 -8.49 4.95 -26.32
N ALA A 282 -8.12 5.74 -27.34
CA ALA A 282 -7.41 5.24 -28.52
C ALA A 282 -5.99 4.75 -28.21
N ASP A 283 -5.38 5.28 -27.14
CA ASP A 283 -4.02 4.94 -26.67
C ASP A 283 -4.03 3.98 -25.46
N THR A 284 -5.19 3.45 -25.08
CA THR A 284 -5.37 2.61 -23.90
C THR A 284 -5.79 1.19 -24.28
N ALA A 285 -5.05 0.19 -23.80
CA ALA A 285 -5.39 -1.22 -23.86
C ALA A 285 -6.07 -1.66 -22.57
N ASP A 286 -7.07 -2.50 -22.66
CA ASP A 286 -7.67 -3.15 -21.49
C ASP A 286 -6.81 -4.35 -21.07
N PHE A 287 -6.51 -4.47 -19.77
CA PHE A 287 -5.72 -5.58 -19.26
C PHE A 287 -6.36 -6.94 -19.53
N THR A 288 -7.70 -7.03 -19.44
CA THR A 288 -8.42 -8.29 -19.68
C THR A 288 -8.32 -8.75 -21.12
N GLU A 289 -8.18 -7.84 -22.06
CA GLU A 289 -7.97 -8.16 -23.49
C GLU A 289 -6.54 -8.64 -23.74
N LEU A 290 -5.56 -8.06 -23.04
CA LEU A 290 -4.15 -8.45 -23.17
C LEU A 290 -3.86 -9.86 -22.67
N VAL A 291 -4.53 -10.31 -21.58
CA VAL A 291 -4.31 -11.65 -21.00
C VAL A 291 -5.07 -12.76 -21.74
N LYS A 292 -5.99 -12.42 -22.65
CA LYS A 292 -6.74 -13.38 -23.48
C LYS A 292 -6.04 -13.72 -24.82
N GLN A 293 -5.01 -12.97 -25.18
CA GLN A 293 -4.19 -13.16 -26.40
C GLN A 293 -3.06 -14.16 -26.15
#